data_ebbec1ee3b529802ab4d552bfdc09871
#
_entry.id   ebbec1ee3b529802ab4d552bfdc09871
#
_cell.length_a   1.000
_cell.length_b   1.000
_cell.length_c   1.000
_cell.angle_alpha   90.00
_cell.angle_beta   90.00
_cell.angle_gamma   90.00
#
_symmetry.space_group_name_H-M   'P 1'
#
loop_
_entity.id
_entity.type
_entity.pdbx_description
1 polymer ?
#
loop_
_entity_poly.entity_id
_entity_poly.type
_entity_poly.pdbx_seq_one_letter_code
_entity_poly.pdbx_strand_id
1 'polypeptide(L)'
;EMTGNWELALSAIEAGKASAEDFSTRIKAYTAEICRELLALQIAQPQYPTYRCPVCGKDTVGIFPKVAKCKSEGCDFHVFREICGVTLTEAQTKDLLTTKRTTLIKGFQNKAGKKFNAHLVLRGDGSTAFEFDNTTSKPKGRK
;
A
#
# COMPACT_ATOMS: atom_id res chain seq x y z
N GLU A 1 -8.26 -6.34 -33.48
CA GLU A 1 -9.19 -6.03 -34.62
C GLU A 1 -9.39 -4.54 -34.84
N MET A 2 -9.44 -3.69 -33.78
CA MET A 2 -9.68 -2.24 -33.93
C MET A 2 -8.53 -1.50 -34.61
N THR A 3 -7.31 -1.78 -34.26
CA THR A 3 -6.11 -1.16 -34.84
C THR A 3 -6.02 -1.41 -36.34
N GLY A 4 -6.29 -2.62 -36.79
CA GLY A 4 -6.30 -2.94 -38.22
C GLY A 4 -7.31 -2.15 -39.04
N ASN A 5 -8.51 -1.90 -38.49
CA ASN A 5 -9.52 -1.07 -39.16
C ASN A 5 -9.10 0.40 -39.26
N TRP A 6 -8.35 0.91 -38.29
CA TRP A 6 -7.83 2.27 -38.34
C TRP A 6 -6.68 2.40 -39.34
N GLU A 7 -5.80 1.41 -39.43
CA GLU A 7 -4.74 1.36 -40.45
C GLU A 7 -5.31 1.33 -41.87
N LEU A 8 -6.35 0.54 -42.11
CA LEU A 8 -7.06 0.52 -43.40
C LEU A 8 -7.70 1.87 -43.71
N ALA A 9 -8.28 2.54 -42.72
CA ALA A 9 -8.87 3.87 -42.90
C ALA A 9 -7.81 4.92 -43.22
N LEU A 10 -6.65 4.88 -42.55
CA LEU A 10 -5.52 5.77 -42.81
C LEU A 10 -4.92 5.55 -44.22
N SER A 11 -4.76 4.30 -44.64
CA SER A 11 -4.33 3.97 -46.00
C SER A 11 -5.31 4.45 -47.08
N ALA A 12 -6.61 4.40 -46.77
CA ALA A 12 -7.64 4.95 -47.68
C ALA A 12 -7.58 6.47 -47.79
N ILE A 13 -7.24 7.16 -46.72
CA ILE A 13 -7.05 8.61 -46.70
C ILE A 13 -5.79 8.98 -47.51
N GLU A 14 -4.68 8.24 -47.30
CA GLU A 14 -3.44 8.44 -48.05
C GLU A 14 -3.65 8.24 -49.56
N ALA A 15 -4.47 7.27 -49.94
CA ALA A 15 -4.86 7.03 -51.33
C ALA A 15 -5.89 8.01 -51.88
N GLY A 16 -6.30 9.03 -51.11
CA GLY A 16 -7.32 10.02 -51.52
C GLY A 16 -8.74 9.46 -51.66
N LYS A 17 -9.03 8.28 -51.11
CA LYS A 17 -10.32 7.58 -51.21
C LYS A 17 -11.23 7.84 -49.98
N ALA A 18 -10.72 8.45 -48.93
CA ALA A 18 -11.47 8.77 -47.73
C ALA A 18 -11.08 10.13 -47.18
N SER A 19 -11.97 10.74 -46.38
CA SER A 19 -11.75 12.07 -45.78
C SER A 19 -11.05 11.93 -44.42
N ALA A 20 -10.00 12.72 -44.20
CA ALA A 20 -9.33 12.84 -42.90
C ALA A 20 -10.26 13.43 -41.82
N GLU A 21 -11.20 14.30 -42.22
CA GLU A 21 -12.20 14.92 -41.32
C GLU A 21 -13.18 13.90 -40.79
N ASP A 22 -13.71 13.01 -41.67
CA ASP A 22 -14.57 11.92 -41.26
C ASP A 22 -13.88 10.94 -40.32
N PHE A 23 -12.65 10.61 -40.61
CA PHE A 23 -11.83 9.77 -39.73
C PHE A 23 -11.62 10.41 -38.34
N SER A 24 -11.27 11.69 -38.32
CA SER A 24 -11.10 12.45 -37.07
C SER A 24 -12.39 12.52 -36.24
N THR A 25 -13.53 12.71 -36.91
CA THR A 25 -14.84 12.75 -36.26
C THR A 25 -15.22 11.41 -35.66
N ARG A 26 -14.94 10.32 -36.37
CA ARG A 26 -15.18 8.94 -35.86
C ARG A 26 -14.31 8.62 -34.64
N ILE A 27 -13.03 8.99 -34.68
CA ILE A 27 -12.13 8.78 -33.52
C ILE A 27 -12.60 9.60 -32.31
N LYS A 28 -12.98 10.85 -32.50
CA LYS A 28 -13.50 11.71 -31.42
C LYS A 28 -14.76 11.11 -30.80
N ALA A 29 -15.69 10.63 -31.63
CA ALA A 29 -16.92 9.99 -31.15
C ALA A 29 -16.61 8.72 -30.35
N TYR A 30 -15.75 7.86 -30.86
CA TYR A 30 -15.31 6.64 -30.18
C TYR A 30 -14.61 6.94 -28.84
N THR A 31 -13.69 7.92 -28.82
CA THR A 31 -13.00 8.33 -27.59
C THR A 31 -13.99 8.86 -26.56
N ALA A 32 -14.97 9.66 -26.99
CA ALA A 32 -15.99 10.19 -26.09
C ALA A 32 -16.89 9.09 -25.50
N GLU A 33 -17.19 8.04 -26.29
CA GLU A 33 -17.95 6.88 -25.84
C GLU A 33 -17.16 6.08 -24.78
N ILE A 34 -15.90 5.74 -25.06
CA ILE A 34 -15.03 5.04 -24.10
C ILE A 34 -14.85 5.84 -22.83
N CYS A 35 -14.60 7.15 -22.93
CA CYS A 35 -14.51 8.00 -21.74
C CYS A 35 -15.79 8.00 -20.90
N ARG A 36 -16.95 8.01 -21.55
CA ARG A 36 -18.25 7.95 -20.87
C ARG A 36 -18.46 6.60 -20.17
N GLU A 37 -18.12 5.51 -20.83
CA GLU A 37 -18.17 4.17 -20.26
C GLU A 37 -17.22 4.04 -19.06
N LEU A 38 -15.97 4.51 -19.16
CA LEU A 38 -15.00 4.49 -18.09
C LEU A 38 -15.44 5.33 -16.89
N LEU A 39 -16.05 6.49 -17.11
CA LEU A 39 -16.61 7.34 -16.05
C LEU A 39 -17.85 6.69 -15.39
N ALA A 40 -18.64 5.94 -16.16
CA ALA A 40 -19.78 5.19 -15.63
C ALA A 40 -19.37 3.93 -14.86
N LEU A 41 -18.18 3.38 -15.14
CA LEU A 41 -17.62 2.28 -14.36
C LEU A 41 -17.29 2.78 -12.95
N GLN A 42 -18.17 2.48 -12.01
CA GLN A 42 -17.83 2.60 -10.59
C GLN A 42 -16.80 1.52 -10.28
N ILE A 43 -15.53 1.86 -10.44
CA ILE A 43 -14.43 1.00 -9.96
C ILE A 43 -14.61 0.93 -8.45
N ALA A 44 -15.16 -0.16 -7.95
CA ALA A 44 -15.25 -0.43 -6.53
C ALA A 44 -13.81 -0.36 -5.98
N GLN A 45 -13.49 0.72 -5.31
CA GLN A 45 -12.22 0.86 -4.61
C GLN A 45 -12.11 -0.32 -3.64
N PRO A 46 -11.06 -1.15 -3.68
CA PRO A 46 -10.90 -2.21 -2.72
C PRO A 46 -10.98 -1.60 -1.32
N GLN A 47 -12.02 -1.97 -0.59
CA GLN A 47 -12.23 -1.49 0.78
C GLN A 47 -11.24 -2.23 1.66
N TYR A 48 -10.05 -1.66 1.84
CA TYR A 48 -9.10 -2.14 2.83
C TYR A 48 -9.64 -1.82 4.23
N PRO A 49 -9.58 -2.78 5.17
CA PRO A 49 -9.96 -2.52 6.53
C PRO A 49 -9.14 -1.34 7.09
N THR A 50 -9.83 -0.39 7.69
CA THR A 50 -9.20 0.76 8.33
C THR A 50 -9.10 0.54 9.83
N TYR A 51 -8.04 1.05 10.43
CA TYR A 51 -7.74 0.91 11.85
C TYR A 51 -7.63 2.29 12.50
N ARG A 52 -7.83 2.33 13.80
CA ARG A 52 -7.76 3.56 14.58
C ARG A 52 -6.34 4.11 14.62
N CYS A 53 -6.19 5.37 14.24
CA CYS A 53 -4.91 6.06 14.27
C CYS A 53 -4.55 6.44 15.72
N PRO A 54 -3.34 6.10 16.21
CA PRO A 54 -2.92 6.46 17.57
C PRO A 54 -2.66 7.97 17.73
N VAL A 55 -2.44 8.69 16.63
CA VAL A 55 -2.13 10.13 16.66
C VAL A 55 -3.39 10.98 16.52
N CYS A 56 -4.21 10.78 15.49
CA CYS A 56 -5.42 11.58 15.27
C CYS A 56 -6.71 10.95 15.81
N GLY A 57 -6.69 9.69 16.25
CA GLY A 57 -7.84 8.98 16.82
C GLY A 57 -8.92 8.56 15.83
N LYS A 58 -8.77 8.86 14.54
CA LYS A 58 -9.72 8.50 13.48
C LYS A 58 -9.44 7.11 12.92
N ASP A 59 -10.49 6.39 12.48
CA ASP A 59 -10.38 5.06 11.86
C ASP A 59 -9.98 5.17 10.37
N THR A 60 -8.78 5.69 10.12
CA THR A 60 -8.28 6.03 8.78
C THR A 60 -6.93 5.42 8.45
N VAL A 61 -6.38 4.55 9.30
CA VAL A 61 -5.12 3.85 9.03
C VAL A 61 -5.36 2.66 8.12
N GLY A 62 -4.78 2.70 6.92
CA GLY A 62 -4.76 1.58 5.99
C GLY A 62 -3.45 0.81 6.06
N ILE A 63 -3.52 -0.53 5.93
CA ILE A 63 -2.35 -1.41 5.83
C ILE A 63 -2.03 -1.63 4.36
N PHE A 64 -0.83 -1.23 3.95
CA PHE A 64 -0.28 -1.42 2.61
C PHE A 64 0.88 -2.44 2.64
N PRO A 65 1.36 -2.93 1.50
CA PRO A 65 2.42 -3.94 1.46
C PRO A 65 3.69 -3.57 2.23
N LYS A 66 4.12 -2.31 2.20
CA LYS A 66 5.36 -1.83 2.84
C LYS A 66 5.15 -0.95 4.06
N VAL A 67 3.96 -0.38 4.23
CA VAL A 67 3.68 0.63 5.25
C VAL A 67 2.23 0.60 5.70
N ALA A 68 1.98 0.81 6.98
CA ALA A 68 0.67 1.19 7.49
C ALA A 68 0.66 2.70 7.71
N LYS A 69 -0.28 3.43 7.08
CA LYS A 69 -0.34 4.90 7.18
C LYS A 69 -1.76 5.41 7.37
N CYS A 70 -1.87 6.53 8.05
CA CYS A 70 -3.11 7.27 8.17
C CYS A 70 -3.44 7.97 6.83
N LYS A 71 -4.71 7.93 6.44
CA LYS A 71 -5.23 8.64 5.25
C LYS A 71 -5.90 9.96 5.60
N SER A 72 -5.90 10.35 6.87
CA SER A 72 -6.51 11.59 7.35
C SER A 72 -5.65 12.79 6.94
N GLU A 73 -6.25 13.81 6.39
CA GLU A 73 -5.56 15.07 6.10
C GLU A 73 -4.96 15.66 7.38
N GLY A 74 -3.71 16.11 7.31
CA GLY A 74 -2.96 16.66 8.44
C GLY A 74 -2.45 15.64 9.46
N CYS A 75 -2.45 14.34 9.13
CA CYS A 75 -1.90 13.30 9.99
C CYS A 75 -0.81 12.51 9.28
N ASP A 76 0.43 12.69 9.72
CA ASP A 76 1.60 12.03 9.14
C ASP A 76 1.92 10.66 9.77
N PHE A 77 0.98 10.09 10.51
CA PHE A 77 1.18 8.77 11.13
C PHE A 77 1.49 7.70 10.08
N HIS A 78 2.62 7.04 10.22
CA HIS A 78 3.00 5.89 9.42
C HIS A 78 3.90 4.93 10.21
N VAL A 79 3.77 3.64 9.91
CA VAL A 79 4.62 2.56 10.45
C VAL A 79 5.09 1.71 9.30
N PHE A 80 6.40 1.59 9.12
CA PHE A 80 6.95 0.68 8.13
C PHE A 80 6.75 -0.77 8.57
N ARG A 81 6.38 -1.63 7.64
CA ARG A 81 6.23 -3.06 7.89
C ARG A 81 7.55 -3.80 7.87
N GLU A 82 8.58 -3.25 7.26
CA GLU A 82 9.93 -3.78 7.29
C GLU A 82 10.74 -3.08 8.39
N ILE A 83 11.05 -3.83 9.44
CA ILE A 83 11.78 -3.34 10.62
C ILE A 83 12.90 -4.31 10.94
N CYS A 84 14.13 -3.83 10.97
CA CYS A 84 15.32 -4.61 11.34
C CYS A 84 15.44 -5.94 10.58
N GLY A 85 15.19 -5.90 9.25
CA GLY A 85 15.30 -7.07 8.36
C GLY A 85 14.14 -8.07 8.46
N VAL A 86 13.08 -7.75 9.20
CA VAL A 86 11.86 -8.55 9.29
C VAL A 86 10.68 -7.77 8.74
N THR A 87 9.92 -8.38 7.84
CA THR A 87 8.66 -7.83 7.35
C THR A 87 7.52 -8.31 8.24
N LEU A 88 6.79 -7.35 8.83
CA LEU A 88 5.60 -7.64 9.64
C LEU A 88 4.50 -8.22 8.77
N THR A 89 3.87 -9.29 9.23
CA THR A 89 2.66 -9.82 8.61
C THR A 89 1.50 -8.85 8.81
N GLU A 90 0.45 -9.02 8.03
CA GLU A 90 -0.76 -8.20 8.16
C GLU A 90 -1.39 -8.37 9.56
N ALA A 91 -1.43 -9.61 10.08
CA ALA A 91 -1.91 -9.90 11.43
C ALA A 91 -1.10 -9.18 12.51
N GLN A 92 0.24 -9.23 12.45
CA GLN A 92 1.12 -8.52 13.39
C GLN A 92 0.96 -6.99 13.29
N THR A 93 0.75 -6.46 12.10
CA THR A 93 0.49 -5.03 11.90
C THR A 93 -0.87 -4.64 12.48
N LYS A 94 -1.89 -5.49 12.32
CA LYS A 94 -3.21 -5.31 12.94
C LYS A 94 -3.10 -5.33 14.46
N ASP A 95 -2.40 -6.30 15.04
CA ASP A 95 -2.17 -6.38 16.50
C ASP A 95 -1.48 -5.11 17.00
N LEU A 96 -0.48 -4.63 16.28
CA LEU A 96 0.23 -3.40 16.63
C LEU A 96 -0.70 -2.17 16.65
N LEU A 97 -1.61 -2.06 15.70
CA LEU A 97 -2.55 -0.95 15.61
C LEU A 97 -3.70 -1.03 16.64
N THR A 98 -4.15 -2.26 16.98
CA THR A 98 -5.29 -2.49 17.89
C THR A 98 -4.88 -2.55 19.34
N THR A 99 -3.89 -3.39 19.66
CA THR A 99 -3.42 -3.65 21.04
C THR A 99 -2.17 -2.86 21.39
N LYS A 100 -1.63 -2.10 20.42
CA LYS A 100 -0.37 -1.33 20.53
C LYS A 100 0.86 -2.21 20.82
N ARG A 101 0.73 -3.54 20.73
CA ARG A 101 1.80 -4.53 20.96
C ARG A 101 1.64 -5.71 20.02
N THR A 102 2.73 -6.19 19.45
CA THR A 102 2.72 -7.43 18.65
C THR A 102 2.98 -8.65 19.54
N THR A 103 2.64 -9.83 19.00
CA THR A 103 3.21 -11.09 19.50
C THR A 103 4.73 -11.09 19.38
N LEU A 104 5.42 -12.06 20.04
CA LEU A 104 6.88 -12.17 19.94
C LEU A 104 7.32 -12.44 18.51
N ILE A 105 8.07 -11.51 17.95
CA ILE A 105 8.63 -11.61 16.61
C ILE A 105 10.08 -12.07 16.71
N LYS A 106 10.42 -13.12 15.95
CA LYS A 106 11.74 -13.71 15.93
C LYS A 106 12.53 -13.25 14.70
N GLY A 107 13.84 -13.08 14.88
CA GLY A 107 14.76 -12.87 13.76
C GLY A 107 15.01 -11.42 13.39
N PHE A 108 14.66 -10.45 14.22
CA PHE A 108 15.15 -9.08 14.04
C PHE A 108 16.66 -9.05 14.01
N GLN A 109 17.24 -8.23 13.17
CA GLN A 109 18.69 -8.05 13.04
C GLN A 109 19.09 -6.67 13.57
N ASN A 110 20.06 -6.64 14.48
CA ASN A 110 20.65 -5.37 14.90
C ASN A 110 21.67 -4.88 13.85
N LYS A 111 22.20 -3.66 14.03
CA LYS A 111 23.21 -3.08 13.13
C LYS A 111 24.48 -3.93 12.99
N ALA A 112 24.75 -4.81 13.94
CA ALA A 112 25.88 -5.74 13.92
C ALA A 112 25.53 -7.11 13.28
N GLY A 113 24.35 -7.27 12.66
CA GLY A 113 23.89 -8.51 12.04
C GLY A 113 23.44 -9.60 13.02
N LYS A 114 23.42 -9.31 14.32
CA LYS A 114 23.04 -10.26 15.36
C LYS A 114 21.52 -10.37 15.43
N LYS A 115 21.00 -11.61 15.37
CA LYS A 115 19.55 -11.86 15.45
C LYS A 115 19.08 -11.78 16.91
N PHE A 116 17.90 -11.16 17.11
CA PHE A 116 17.22 -11.10 18.40
C PHE A 116 15.71 -11.24 18.23
N ASN A 117 15.03 -11.55 19.32
CA ASN A 117 13.59 -11.68 19.37
C ASN A 117 13.03 -10.59 20.29
N ALA A 118 11.95 -9.95 19.88
CA ALA A 118 11.31 -8.88 20.66
C ALA A 118 9.83 -8.74 20.28
N HIS A 119 9.07 -8.11 21.16
CA HIS A 119 7.77 -7.57 20.82
C HIS A 119 7.97 -6.15 20.26
N LEU A 120 7.14 -5.78 19.29
CA LEU A 120 7.09 -4.42 18.80
C LEU A 120 5.94 -3.72 19.52
N VAL A 121 6.21 -2.55 20.08
CA VAL A 121 5.22 -1.74 20.79
C VAL A 121 5.06 -0.41 20.07
N LEU A 122 3.82 0.02 19.90
CA LEU A 122 3.45 1.30 19.32
C LEU A 122 3.23 2.31 20.43
N ARG A 123 4.00 3.40 20.42
CA ARG A 123 3.86 4.51 21.36
C ARG A 123 2.76 5.46 20.93
N GLY A 124 2.30 6.29 21.88
CA GLY A 124 1.24 7.27 21.61
C GLY A 124 1.61 8.37 20.61
N ASP A 125 2.89 8.61 20.39
CA ASP A 125 3.44 9.52 19.38
C ASP A 125 3.53 8.91 17.97
N GLY A 126 3.11 7.64 17.82
CA GLY A 126 3.18 6.90 16.56
C GLY A 126 4.52 6.22 16.29
N SER A 127 5.52 6.35 17.18
CA SER A 127 6.79 5.65 17.05
C SER A 127 6.69 4.20 17.50
N THR A 128 7.57 3.35 16.94
CA THR A 128 7.68 1.94 17.35
C THR A 128 8.88 1.73 18.24
N ALA A 129 8.75 0.89 19.26
CA ALA A 129 9.82 0.50 20.17
C ALA A 129 9.88 -1.03 20.31
N PHE A 130 11.06 -1.55 20.66
CA PHE A 130 11.24 -2.96 20.98
C PHE A 130 11.04 -3.20 22.47
N GLU A 131 10.27 -4.22 22.82
CA GLU A 131 10.11 -4.71 24.16
C GLU A 131 10.63 -6.14 24.22
N PHE A 132 11.57 -6.40 25.14
CA PHE A 132 12.19 -7.70 25.30
C PHE A 132 11.52 -8.45 26.46
N ASP A 133 11.23 -9.74 26.25
CA ASP A 133 10.79 -10.62 27.34
C ASP A 133 11.95 -10.83 28.32
N ASN A 134 11.82 -10.32 29.52
CA ASN A 134 12.81 -10.46 30.60
C ASN A 134 12.91 -11.91 31.14
N THR A 135 12.35 -12.92 30.45
CA THR A 135 12.32 -14.30 30.93
C THR A 135 13.58 -15.12 30.60
N THR A 136 14.57 -14.56 29.91
CA THR A 136 15.82 -15.30 29.59
C THR A 136 17.07 -14.43 29.64
N SER A 137 17.45 -13.97 30.84
CA SER A 137 18.86 -13.72 31.11
C SER A 137 19.17 -13.93 32.60
N LYS A 138 19.28 -15.20 33.00
CA LYS A 138 20.14 -15.51 34.13
C LYS A 138 21.58 -15.23 33.69
N PRO A 139 22.31 -14.29 34.32
CA PRO A 139 23.74 -14.18 34.07
C PRO A 139 24.40 -15.46 34.56
N LYS A 140 25.04 -16.21 33.66
CA LYS A 140 25.99 -17.24 34.06
C LYS A 140 27.09 -16.53 34.85
N GLY A 141 27.08 -16.76 36.17
CA GLY A 141 28.13 -16.32 37.08
C GLY A 141 29.46 -16.87 36.59
N ARG A 142 30.41 -15.97 36.48
CA ARG A 142 31.84 -16.29 36.36
C ARG A 142 32.28 -16.93 37.68
N LYS A 143 32.80 -18.13 37.59
CA LYS A 143 33.72 -18.69 38.56
C LYS A 143 35.13 -18.46 38.08
#